data_08e80cd1b3a957af248f550b808f3159
#
_entry.id   08e80cd1b3a957af248f550b808f3159
#
_cell.length_a   1.000
_cell.length_b   1.000
_cell.length_c   1.000
_cell.angle_alpha   90.00
_cell.angle_beta   90.00
_cell.angle_gamma   90.00
#
_symmetry.space_group_name_H-M   'P 1'
#
loop_
_entity.id
_entity.type
_entity.pdbx_description
1 polymer ?
#
loop_
_entity_poly.entity_id
_entity_poly.type
_entity_poly.pdbx_seq_one_letter_code
_entity_poly.pdbx_strand_id
1 'polypeptide(L)'
;KNQYEKDIEQSSKEGYVTYNCTEGGARIEGSTEKPFLETMNELCKDKIPKKEPNISKISEKQRSKDLLKAYTYIAKKVKTQKEAKKKIEEVFLELVPKIDELIEKKEAGEVSEKMFSKLVKITSKLDKLKTYMSSKKHKMFLDNILQISIYFQELELAKISVAPSDTKIQKVNKLLEWVEMHKYWMFSAAGGLNADIEVTKKASKPLVAELKKRKLITKND
;
A
#
# COMPACT_ATOMS: atom_id res chain seq x y z
N LYS A 1 -18.92 -4.68 -11.19
CA LYS A 1 -20.16 -4.47 -11.96
C LYS A 1 -20.64 -3.02 -11.82
N ASN A 2 -21.05 -2.55 -10.65
CA ASN A 2 -21.60 -1.21 -10.43
C ASN A 2 -20.66 -0.05 -10.86
N GLN A 3 -19.34 -0.23 -10.82
CA GLN A 3 -18.43 0.82 -11.28
C GLN A 3 -18.45 0.94 -12.81
N TYR A 4 -18.39 -0.18 -13.52
CA TYR A 4 -18.49 -0.18 -14.99
C TYR A 4 -19.82 0.41 -15.49
N GLU A 5 -20.93 0.11 -14.83
CA GLU A 5 -22.24 0.64 -15.19
C GLU A 5 -22.30 2.18 -15.02
N LYS A 6 -21.68 2.72 -13.97
CA LYS A 6 -21.55 4.18 -13.79
C LYS A 6 -20.66 4.84 -14.85
N ASP A 7 -19.52 4.18 -15.18
CA ASP A 7 -18.60 4.69 -16.17
C ASP A 7 -19.25 4.68 -17.57
N ILE A 8 -20.06 3.64 -17.89
CA ILE A 8 -20.84 3.55 -19.12
C ILE A 8 -21.93 4.64 -19.16
N GLU A 9 -22.65 4.84 -18.07
CA GLU A 9 -23.66 5.91 -18.00
C GLU A 9 -23.04 7.29 -18.24
N GLN A 10 -21.85 7.54 -17.67
CA GLN A 10 -21.14 8.80 -17.88
C GLN A 10 -20.69 8.96 -19.33
N SER A 11 -20.03 7.94 -19.91
CA SER A 11 -19.55 8.01 -21.30
C SER A 11 -20.70 8.07 -22.32
N SER A 12 -21.85 7.46 -22.04
CA SER A 12 -23.03 7.56 -22.90
C SER A 12 -23.58 8.99 -22.98
N LYS A 13 -23.49 9.76 -21.90
CA LYS A 13 -23.86 11.20 -21.89
C LYS A 13 -22.95 12.04 -22.79
N GLU A 14 -21.73 11.56 -23.02
CA GLU A 14 -20.73 12.17 -23.92
C GLU A 14 -20.84 11.64 -25.37
N GLY A 15 -21.81 10.78 -25.67
CA GLY A 15 -22.06 10.23 -27.01
C GLY A 15 -21.26 8.96 -27.34
N TYR A 16 -20.58 8.35 -26.39
CA TYR A 16 -19.85 7.09 -26.63
C TYR A 16 -20.78 5.88 -26.48
N VAL A 17 -20.55 4.86 -27.31
CA VAL A 17 -21.23 3.56 -27.23
C VAL A 17 -20.24 2.52 -26.68
N THR A 18 -20.60 1.85 -25.61
CA THR A 18 -19.80 0.78 -25.02
C THR A 18 -20.33 -0.57 -25.46
N TYR A 19 -19.46 -1.42 -25.99
CA TYR A 19 -19.78 -2.81 -26.36
C TYR A 19 -19.22 -3.77 -25.32
N ASN A 20 -20.08 -4.67 -24.82
CA ASN A 20 -19.66 -5.79 -24.00
C ASN A 20 -19.43 -7.02 -24.92
N CYS A 21 -18.18 -7.28 -25.20
CA CYS A 21 -17.76 -8.38 -26.07
C CYS A 21 -17.32 -9.63 -25.29
N THR A 22 -17.69 -9.76 -24.04
CA THR A 22 -17.34 -10.89 -23.17
C THR A 22 -18.27 -12.05 -23.47
N GLU A 23 -17.82 -13.03 -24.25
CA GLU A 23 -18.58 -14.23 -24.56
C GLU A 23 -18.70 -15.11 -23.31
N GLY A 24 -19.92 -15.22 -22.76
CA GLY A 24 -20.19 -15.97 -21.53
C GLY A 24 -19.88 -15.26 -20.23
N GLY A 25 -19.57 -13.97 -20.27
CA GLY A 25 -19.34 -13.13 -19.10
C GLY A 25 -20.60 -12.55 -18.46
N ALA A 26 -20.44 -11.74 -17.43
CA ALA A 26 -21.56 -11.07 -16.77
C ALA A 26 -22.12 -9.95 -17.67
N ARG A 27 -23.45 -9.88 -17.74
CA ARG A 27 -24.14 -8.75 -18.34
C ARG A 27 -23.80 -7.46 -17.58
N ILE A 28 -23.50 -6.40 -18.35
CA ILE A 28 -23.20 -5.06 -17.81
C ILE A 28 -24.26 -4.10 -18.36
N GLU A 29 -25.07 -3.51 -17.48
CA GLU A 29 -26.13 -2.61 -17.87
C GLU A 29 -25.60 -1.37 -18.59
N GLY A 30 -26.32 -0.90 -19.61
CA GLY A 30 -25.90 0.24 -20.43
C GLY A 30 -24.93 -0.10 -21.57
N SER A 31 -24.37 -1.31 -21.62
CA SER A 31 -23.54 -1.75 -22.73
C SER A 31 -24.37 -2.52 -23.79
N THR A 32 -23.92 -2.49 -25.03
CA THR A 32 -24.44 -3.32 -26.13
C THR A 32 -23.68 -4.66 -26.15
N GLU A 33 -24.40 -5.75 -25.92
CA GLU A 33 -23.81 -7.10 -25.99
C GLU A 33 -23.66 -7.53 -27.43
N LYS A 34 -22.42 -7.85 -27.84
CA LYS A 34 -22.10 -8.26 -29.20
C LYS A 34 -20.81 -9.09 -29.24
N PRO A 35 -20.74 -10.17 -30.06
CA PRO A 35 -19.52 -10.96 -30.22
C PRO A 35 -18.33 -10.09 -30.64
N PHE A 36 -17.15 -10.37 -30.05
CA PHE A 36 -15.96 -9.56 -30.30
C PHE A 36 -15.58 -9.47 -31.78
N LEU A 37 -15.59 -10.61 -32.47
CA LEU A 37 -15.24 -10.66 -33.90
C LEU A 37 -16.20 -9.84 -34.75
N GLU A 38 -17.50 -9.90 -34.48
CA GLU A 38 -18.53 -9.14 -35.17
C GLU A 38 -18.34 -7.63 -34.94
N THR A 39 -18.13 -7.24 -33.69
CA THR A 39 -17.86 -5.85 -33.33
C THR A 39 -16.61 -5.31 -34.04
N MET A 40 -15.53 -6.10 -34.06
CA MET A 40 -14.30 -5.72 -34.75
C MET A 40 -14.52 -5.56 -36.27
N ASN A 41 -15.24 -6.50 -36.90
CA ASN A 41 -15.52 -6.44 -38.35
C ASN A 41 -16.43 -5.27 -38.73
N GLU A 42 -17.27 -4.82 -37.82
CA GLU A 42 -18.16 -3.67 -38.05
C GLU A 42 -17.48 -2.34 -37.82
N LEU A 43 -16.76 -2.22 -36.70
CA LEU A 43 -16.19 -0.92 -36.27
C LEU A 43 -14.78 -0.66 -36.82
N CYS A 44 -14.04 -1.72 -37.18
CA CYS A 44 -12.65 -1.62 -37.65
C CYS A 44 -12.51 -1.93 -39.14
N LYS A 45 -13.52 -1.61 -39.97
CA LYS A 45 -13.50 -1.82 -41.42
C LYS A 45 -12.41 -1.04 -42.14
N ASP A 46 -12.12 0.16 -41.66
CA ASP A 46 -11.15 1.01 -42.27
C ASP A 46 -9.74 0.72 -41.75
N LYS A 47 -8.79 0.58 -42.68
CA LYS A 47 -7.38 0.53 -42.28
C LYS A 47 -7.03 1.84 -41.61
N ILE A 48 -6.86 1.81 -40.30
CA ILE A 48 -6.31 2.98 -39.60
C ILE A 48 -4.96 3.30 -40.25
N PRO A 49 -4.79 4.48 -40.87
CA PRO A 49 -3.49 4.85 -41.39
C PRO A 49 -2.50 4.79 -40.24
N LYS A 50 -1.42 4.02 -40.41
CA LYS A 50 -0.32 3.97 -39.43
C LYS A 50 0.32 5.37 -39.37
N LYS A 51 -0.35 6.30 -38.65
CA LYS A 51 0.32 7.51 -38.20
C LYS A 51 1.21 7.06 -37.06
N GLU A 52 2.49 6.93 -37.33
CA GLU A 52 3.45 6.85 -36.24
C GLU A 52 3.20 8.04 -35.30
N PRO A 53 3.03 7.80 -34.00
CA PRO A 53 2.87 8.91 -33.07
C PRO A 53 4.09 9.83 -33.23
N ASN A 54 3.84 11.12 -33.48
CA ASN A 54 4.91 12.11 -33.58
C ASN A 54 5.51 12.37 -32.22
N ILE A 55 6.34 11.41 -31.78
CA ILE A 55 7.06 11.50 -30.51
C ILE A 55 8.27 12.41 -30.77
N SER A 56 8.18 13.64 -30.28
CA SER A 56 9.30 14.56 -30.30
C SER A 56 10.51 13.94 -29.58
N LYS A 57 11.64 13.87 -30.28
CA LYS A 57 12.89 13.34 -29.71
C LYS A 57 13.32 14.22 -28.54
N ILE A 58 13.36 13.68 -27.36
CA ILE A 58 13.87 14.36 -26.16
C ILE A 58 15.38 14.59 -26.37
N SER A 59 15.87 15.82 -26.13
CA SER A 59 17.29 16.12 -26.22
C SER A 59 18.09 15.32 -25.19
N GLU A 60 19.34 14.96 -25.50
CA GLU A 60 20.22 14.22 -24.58
C GLU A 60 20.44 14.97 -23.26
N LYS A 61 20.46 16.30 -23.30
CA LYS A 61 20.52 17.16 -22.10
C LYS A 61 19.28 16.99 -21.22
N GLN A 62 18.08 17.02 -21.81
CA GLN A 62 16.83 16.82 -21.09
C GLN A 62 16.73 15.39 -20.54
N ARG A 63 17.10 14.40 -21.35
CA ARG A 63 17.13 12.99 -20.93
C ARG A 63 18.04 12.77 -19.71
N SER A 64 19.25 13.34 -19.71
CA SER A 64 20.17 13.26 -18.58
C SER A 64 19.60 13.91 -17.33
N LYS A 65 18.92 15.05 -17.46
CA LYS A 65 18.24 15.73 -16.36
C LYS A 65 17.11 14.88 -15.78
N ASP A 66 16.31 14.24 -16.61
CA ASP A 66 15.18 13.41 -16.18
C ASP A 66 15.66 12.13 -15.49
N LEU A 67 16.73 11.50 -15.99
CA LEU A 67 17.37 10.35 -15.35
C LEU A 67 17.90 10.70 -13.94
N LEU A 68 18.57 11.84 -13.77
CA LEU A 68 19.03 12.32 -12.47
C LEU A 68 17.87 12.61 -11.53
N LYS A 69 16.80 13.21 -12.02
CA LYS A 69 15.59 13.49 -11.24
C LYS A 69 14.95 12.17 -10.74
N ALA A 70 14.84 11.18 -11.62
CA ALA A 70 14.33 9.86 -11.27
C ALA A 70 15.20 9.18 -10.20
N TYR A 71 16.52 9.21 -10.37
CA TYR A 71 17.47 8.65 -9.40
C TYR A 71 17.34 9.32 -8.01
N THR A 72 17.31 10.65 -7.98
CA THR A 72 17.16 11.41 -6.74
C THR A 72 15.85 11.08 -6.02
N TYR A 73 14.76 10.93 -6.80
CA TYR A 73 13.47 10.52 -6.25
C TYR A 73 13.53 9.12 -5.62
N ILE A 74 14.12 8.14 -6.33
CA ILE A 74 14.27 6.77 -5.84
C ILE A 74 15.15 6.72 -4.60
N ALA A 75 16.29 7.41 -4.60
CA ALA A 75 17.19 7.47 -3.45
C ALA A 75 16.49 8.06 -2.21
N LYS A 76 15.73 9.14 -2.40
CA LYS A 76 14.92 9.75 -1.33
C LYS A 76 13.83 8.80 -0.83
N LYS A 77 13.12 8.12 -1.73
CA LYS A 77 12.10 7.11 -1.38
C LYS A 77 12.71 6.02 -0.50
N VAL A 78 13.79 5.39 -0.95
CA VAL A 78 14.47 4.31 -0.22
C VAL A 78 14.99 4.78 1.15
N LYS A 79 15.56 5.99 1.22
CA LYS A 79 16.00 6.57 2.51
C LYS A 79 14.83 6.71 3.47
N THR A 80 13.72 7.29 3.02
CA THR A 80 12.52 7.48 3.84
C THR A 80 11.93 6.16 4.33
N GLN A 81 11.92 5.13 3.47
CA GLN A 81 11.45 3.79 3.84
C GLN A 81 12.34 3.13 4.89
N LYS A 82 13.67 3.27 4.77
CA LYS A 82 14.62 2.77 5.78
C LYS A 82 14.40 3.43 7.14
N GLU A 83 14.17 4.76 7.16
CA GLU A 83 13.86 5.50 8.38
C GLU A 83 12.56 5.00 9.02
N ALA A 84 11.51 4.81 8.21
CA ALA A 84 10.23 4.30 8.68
C ALA A 84 10.34 2.86 9.22
N LYS A 85 11.02 1.97 8.47
CA LYS A 85 11.28 0.59 8.90
C LYS A 85 12.02 0.56 10.24
N LYS A 86 13.11 1.31 10.36
CA LYS A 86 13.89 1.40 11.60
C LYS A 86 13.02 1.83 12.77
N LYS A 87 12.15 2.83 12.57
CA LYS A 87 11.24 3.31 13.62
C LYS A 87 10.24 2.24 14.08
N ILE A 88 9.71 1.46 13.14
CA ILE A 88 8.82 0.34 13.47
C ILE A 88 9.58 -0.73 14.24
N GLU A 89 10.79 -1.10 13.79
CA GLU A 89 11.63 -2.12 14.42
C GLU A 89 12.03 -1.72 15.86
N GLU A 90 12.39 -0.46 16.09
CA GLU A 90 12.69 0.05 17.44
C GLU A 90 11.49 -0.10 18.39
N VAL A 91 10.30 0.27 17.94
CA VAL A 91 9.07 0.16 18.73
C VAL A 91 8.69 -1.31 18.94
N PHE A 92 8.84 -2.14 17.92
CA PHE A 92 8.59 -3.58 17.97
C PHE A 92 9.47 -4.26 19.04
N LEU A 93 10.78 -4.04 18.97
CA LEU A 93 11.74 -4.61 19.92
C LEU A 93 11.50 -4.13 21.35
N GLU A 94 11.01 -2.91 21.55
CA GLU A 94 10.69 -2.38 22.87
C GLU A 94 9.37 -2.97 23.43
N LEU A 95 8.34 -3.13 22.60
CA LEU A 95 6.99 -3.42 23.06
C LEU A 95 6.67 -4.90 23.09
N VAL A 96 7.15 -5.70 22.13
CA VAL A 96 6.78 -7.12 22.02
C VAL A 96 7.09 -7.91 23.29
N PRO A 97 8.28 -7.83 23.91
CA PRO A 97 8.53 -8.56 25.13
C PRO A 97 7.59 -8.18 26.30
N LYS A 98 7.17 -6.89 26.34
CA LYS A 98 6.24 -6.41 27.36
C LYS A 98 4.81 -6.90 27.10
N ILE A 99 4.42 -7.02 25.84
CA ILE A 99 3.11 -7.56 25.44
C ILE A 99 3.07 -9.05 25.77
N ASP A 100 4.11 -9.80 25.43
CA ASP A 100 4.21 -11.24 25.70
C ASP A 100 4.15 -11.52 27.21
N GLU A 101 4.88 -10.77 28.05
CA GLU A 101 4.77 -10.84 29.52
C GLU A 101 3.32 -10.65 30.02
N LEU A 102 2.57 -9.73 29.38
CA LEU A 102 1.19 -9.45 29.79
C LEU A 102 0.23 -10.55 29.32
N ILE A 103 0.48 -11.17 28.17
CA ILE A 103 -0.29 -12.33 27.68
C ILE A 103 -0.10 -13.51 28.63
N GLU A 104 1.14 -13.86 28.97
CA GLU A 104 1.46 -14.93 29.90
C GLU A 104 0.78 -14.73 31.28
N LYS A 105 0.79 -13.51 31.81
CA LYS A 105 0.11 -13.17 33.06
C LYS A 105 -1.40 -13.33 32.96
N LYS A 106 -2.01 -12.96 31.84
CA LYS A 106 -3.46 -13.19 31.62
C LYS A 106 -3.77 -14.68 31.62
N GLU A 107 -2.97 -15.49 30.94
CA GLU A 107 -3.14 -16.94 30.87
C GLU A 107 -2.99 -17.61 32.26
N ALA A 108 -2.11 -17.06 33.10
CA ALA A 108 -1.98 -17.46 34.51
C ALA A 108 -3.11 -16.96 35.43
N GLY A 109 -4.10 -16.21 34.88
CA GLY A 109 -5.21 -15.65 35.67
C GLY A 109 -4.86 -14.39 36.46
N GLU A 110 -3.69 -13.79 36.27
CA GLU A 110 -3.18 -12.61 36.98
C GLU A 110 -3.65 -11.28 36.36
N VAL A 111 -4.95 -11.02 36.34
CA VAL A 111 -5.48 -9.76 35.83
C VAL A 111 -5.54 -8.71 36.94
N SER A 112 -4.83 -7.59 36.79
CA SER A 112 -4.70 -6.53 37.78
C SER A 112 -4.82 -5.12 37.23
N GLU A 113 -5.09 -4.11 38.09
CA GLU A 113 -5.07 -2.68 37.70
C GLU A 113 -3.70 -2.24 37.20
N LYS A 114 -2.62 -2.83 37.74
CA LYS A 114 -1.25 -2.57 37.28
C LYS A 114 -1.06 -3.03 35.82
N MET A 115 -1.68 -4.14 35.44
CA MET A 115 -1.70 -4.63 34.05
C MET A 115 -2.42 -3.65 33.14
N PHE A 116 -3.59 -3.16 33.50
CA PHE A 116 -4.32 -2.14 32.75
C PHE A 116 -3.47 -0.89 32.52
N SER A 117 -2.81 -0.38 33.56
CA SER A 117 -1.93 0.81 33.44
C SER A 117 -0.74 0.57 32.48
N LYS A 118 -0.17 -0.65 32.46
CA LYS A 118 0.89 -1.02 31.51
C LYS A 118 0.34 -1.04 30.07
N LEU A 119 -0.84 -1.64 29.86
CA LEU A 119 -1.48 -1.68 28.54
C LEU A 119 -1.78 -0.30 27.98
N VAL A 120 -2.30 0.63 28.80
CA VAL A 120 -2.53 2.02 28.38
C VAL A 120 -1.24 2.70 27.92
N LYS A 121 -0.10 2.46 28.58
CA LYS A 121 1.20 3.00 28.16
C LYS A 121 1.65 2.41 26.82
N ILE A 122 1.45 1.10 26.60
CA ILE A 122 1.76 0.44 25.34
C ILE A 122 0.89 1.00 24.21
N THR A 123 -0.43 1.11 24.43
CA THR A 123 -1.38 1.69 23.47
C THR A 123 -0.95 3.09 23.03
N SER A 124 -0.60 3.97 24.00
CA SER A 124 -0.13 5.32 23.68
C SER A 124 1.13 5.35 22.79
N LYS A 125 2.04 4.38 22.93
CA LYS A 125 3.22 4.28 22.06
C LYS A 125 2.86 3.78 20.66
N LEU A 126 1.94 2.82 20.57
CA LEU A 126 1.44 2.31 19.29
C LEU A 126 0.69 3.40 18.51
N ASP A 127 -0.14 4.20 19.18
CA ASP A 127 -0.85 5.34 18.57
C ASP A 127 0.13 6.37 18.00
N LYS A 128 1.22 6.67 18.73
CA LYS A 128 2.28 7.56 18.23
C LYS A 128 2.95 6.98 16.99
N LEU A 129 3.21 5.66 16.95
CA LEU A 129 3.77 5.00 15.78
C LEU A 129 2.79 5.04 14.61
N LYS A 130 1.51 4.75 14.82
CA LYS A 130 0.46 4.84 13.77
C LYS A 130 0.36 6.26 13.23
N THR A 131 0.36 7.28 14.09
CA THR A 131 0.36 8.70 13.70
C THR A 131 1.59 9.04 12.85
N TYR A 132 2.77 8.57 13.24
CA TYR A 132 4.00 8.76 12.47
C TYR A 132 3.89 8.12 11.07
N MET A 133 3.38 6.88 10.99
CA MET A 133 3.22 6.17 9.72
C MET A 133 2.10 6.75 8.85
N SER A 134 1.07 7.35 9.42
CA SER A 134 -0.03 8.03 8.71
C SER A 134 0.33 9.45 8.26
N SER A 135 1.53 9.96 8.59
CA SER A 135 1.98 11.26 8.14
C SER A 135 2.10 11.31 6.60
N LYS A 136 1.96 12.51 6.02
CA LYS A 136 2.07 12.74 4.56
C LYS A 136 3.36 12.13 3.96
N LYS A 137 4.44 12.06 4.75
CA LYS A 137 5.74 11.49 4.33
C LYS A 137 5.70 9.97 4.17
N HIS A 138 4.92 9.27 5.00
CA HIS A 138 4.95 7.81 5.10
C HIS A 138 3.66 7.12 4.64
N LYS A 139 2.51 7.83 4.62
CA LYS A 139 1.21 7.28 4.27
C LYS A 139 1.21 6.53 2.93
N MET A 140 1.91 7.06 1.94
CA MET A 140 2.03 6.44 0.62
C MET A 140 2.58 4.99 0.68
N PHE A 141 3.42 4.67 1.66
CA PHE A 141 3.96 3.31 1.81
C PHE A 141 2.90 2.33 2.32
N LEU A 142 2.06 2.77 3.26
CA LEU A 142 0.94 1.96 3.75
C LEU A 142 -0.11 1.76 2.66
N ASP A 143 -0.48 2.82 1.96
CA ASP A 143 -1.54 2.80 0.95
C ASP A 143 -1.17 1.96 -0.29
N ASN A 144 0.09 1.99 -0.73
CA ASN A 144 0.49 1.37 -2.01
C ASN A 144 1.15 -0.01 -1.86
N ILE A 145 1.82 -0.27 -0.73
CA ILE A 145 2.65 -1.49 -0.58
C ILE A 145 1.96 -2.53 0.27
N LEU A 146 1.21 -2.10 1.28
CA LEU A 146 0.64 -2.95 2.31
C LEU A 146 -0.89 -2.98 2.28
N GLN A 147 -1.50 -2.36 1.28
CA GLN A 147 -2.94 -2.10 1.22
C GLN A 147 -3.79 -3.31 1.64
N ILE A 148 -3.52 -4.49 1.11
CA ILE A 148 -4.31 -5.68 1.42
C ILE A 148 -4.03 -6.18 2.84
N SER A 149 -2.76 -6.35 3.22
CA SER A 149 -2.38 -6.90 4.54
C SER A 149 -2.80 -5.99 5.68
N ILE A 150 -2.57 -4.67 5.53
CA ILE A 150 -2.96 -3.67 6.52
C ILE A 150 -4.49 -3.55 6.59
N TYR A 151 -5.21 -3.63 5.47
CA TYR A 151 -6.67 -3.57 5.45
C TYR A 151 -7.31 -4.66 6.31
N PHE A 152 -6.88 -5.91 6.17
CA PHE A 152 -7.39 -7.00 7.01
C PHE A 152 -7.07 -6.80 8.49
N GLN A 153 -5.88 -6.32 8.81
CA GLN A 153 -5.49 -6.04 10.19
C GLN A 153 -6.28 -4.87 10.79
N GLU A 154 -6.54 -3.81 10.03
CA GLU A 154 -7.39 -2.68 10.47
C GLU A 154 -8.85 -3.11 10.65
N LEU A 155 -9.37 -4.05 9.85
CA LEU A 155 -10.69 -4.65 10.08
C LEU A 155 -10.75 -5.43 11.40
N GLU A 156 -9.75 -6.25 11.72
CA GLU A 156 -9.70 -6.97 12.99
C GLU A 156 -9.57 -5.99 14.18
N LEU A 157 -8.74 -4.95 14.05
CA LEU A 157 -8.64 -3.89 15.06
C LEU A 157 -9.96 -3.14 15.25
N ALA A 158 -10.71 -2.89 14.18
CA ALA A 158 -12.03 -2.28 14.25
C ALA A 158 -13.03 -3.18 14.99
N LYS A 159 -13.05 -4.49 14.72
CA LYS A 159 -13.88 -5.46 15.44
C LYS A 159 -13.58 -5.46 16.94
N ILE A 160 -12.29 -5.52 17.31
CA ILE A 160 -11.86 -5.43 18.69
C ILE A 160 -12.34 -4.12 19.32
N SER A 161 -12.23 -3.00 18.60
CA SER A 161 -12.58 -1.67 19.11
C SER A 161 -14.07 -1.50 19.43
N VAL A 162 -14.96 -2.16 18.67
CA VAL A 162 -16.42 -2.09 18.88
C VAL A 162 -16.95 -3.19 19.82
N ALA A 163 -16.13 -4.18 20.20
CA ALA A 163 -16.53 -5.25 21.10
C ALA A 163 -16.97 -4.69 22.47
N PRO A 164 -18.09 -5.17 23.05
CA PRO A 164 -18.55 -4.75 24.37
C PRO A 164 -17.48 -4.97 25.45
N SER A 165 -17.39 -4.04 26.43
CA SER A 165 -16.41 -4.13 27.51
C SER A 165 -16.92 -3.42 28.76
N ASP A 166 -17.92 -4.05 29.43
CA ASP A 166 -18.61 -3.47 30.58
C ASP A 166 -17.83 -3.68 31.88
N THR A 167 -17.13 -4.81 32.00
CA THR A 167 -16.32 -5.14 33.19
C THR A 167 -14.87 -4.72 33.03
N LYS A 168 -14.17 -4.57 34.17
CA LYS A 168 -12.72 -4.31 34.19
C LYS A 168 -11.92 -5.40 33.46
N ILE A 169 -12.30 -6.65 33.64
CA ILE A 169 -11.64 -7.80 32.99
C ILE A 169 -11.82 -7.74 31.47
N GLN A 170 -13.03 -7.48 31.01
CA GLN A 170 -13.30 -7.31 29.56
C GLN A 170 -12.49 -6.17 28.97
N LYS A 171 -12.35 -5.03 29.68
CA LYS A 171 -11.51 -3.90 29.23
C LYS A 171 -10.04 -4.29 29.10
N VAL A 172 -9.49 -5.05 30.07
CA VAL A 172 -8.10 -5.55 30.00
C VAL A 172 -7.94 -6.50 28.82
N ASN A 173 -8.86 -7.48 28.66
CA ASN A 173 -8.82 -8.42 27.55
C ASN A 173 -8.86 -7.72 26.19
N LYS A 174 -9.79 -6.78 26.02
CA LYS A 174 -9.91 -5.99 24.80
C LYS A 174 -8.64 -5.21 24.46
N LEU A 175 -8.03 -4.54 25.46
CA LEU A 175 -6.77 -3.84 25.26
C LEU A 175 -5.63 -4.79 24.94
N LEU A 176 -5.60 -5.97 25.56
CA LEU A 176 -4.56 -6.96 25.30
C LEU A 176 -4.67 -7.51 23.87
N GLU A 177 -5.86 -7.88 23.41
CA GLU A 177 -6.12 -8.30 22.02
C GLU A 177 -5.73 -7.20 21.04
N TRP A 178 -6.04 -5.94 21.36
CA TRP A 178 -5.71 -4.79 20.53
C TRP A 178 -4.18 -4.60 20.40
N VAL A 179 -3.43 -4.68 21.49
CA VAL A 179 -1.96 -4.55 21.45
C VAL A 179 -1.30 -5.77 20.81
N GLU A 180 -1.85 -6.96 20.98
CA GLU A 180 -1.38 -8.19 20.35
C GLU A 180 -1.55 -8.10 18.81
N MET A 181 -2.71 -7.66 18.32
CA MET A 181 -2.92 -7.44 16.89
C MET A 181 -1.92 -6.44 16.31
N HIS A 182 -1.47 -5.46 17.10
CA HIS A 182 -0.45 -4.51 16.66
C HIS A 182 0.97 -5.11 16.54
N LYS A 183 1.26 -6.26 17.15
CA LYS A 183 2.50 -7.01 16.86
C LYS A 183 2.52 -7.44 15.41
N TYR A 184 1.41 -8.02 14.92
CA TYR A 184 1.27 -8.46 13.53
C TYR A 184 1.28 -7.27 12.57
N TRP A 185 0.64 -6.16 12.95
CA TRP A 185 0.66 -4.91 12.16
C TRP A 185 2.09 -4.37 11.99
N MET A 186 2.86 -4.29 13.08
CA MET A 186 4.26 -3.83 13.02
C MET A 186 5.13 -4.77 12.19
N PHE A 187 4.97 -6.09 12.37
CA PHE A 187 5.71 -7.09 11.61
C PHE A 187 5.43 -6.98 10.10
N SER A 188 4.15 -6.92 9.72
CA SER A 188 3.74 -6.78 8.32
C SER A 188 4.24 -5.46 7.72
N ALA A 189 4.16 -4.35 8.46
CA ALA A 189 4.62 -3.06 8.00
C ALA A 189 6.14 -3.03 7.78
N ALA A 190 6.93 -3.56 8.71
CA ALA A 190 8.38 -3.65 8.57
C ALA A 190 8.79 -4.59 7.42
N GLY A 191 8.15 -5.76 7.32
CA GLY A 191 8.38 -6.74 6.26
C GLY A 191 8.08 -6.20 4.88
N GLY A 192 6.93 -5.56 4.71
CA GLY A 192 6.53 -4.95 3.44
C GLY A 192 7.44 -3.80 3.01
N LEU A 193 7.83 -2.91 3.95
CA LEU A 193 8.81 -1.87 3.67
C LEU A 193 10.15 -2.46 3.24
N ASN A 194 10.61 -3.54 3.88
CA ASN A 194 11.84 -4.23 3.50
C ASN A 194 11.75 -4.81 2.08
N ALA A 195 10.64 -5.46 1.76
CA ALA A 195 10.41 -6.03 0.43
C ALA A 195 10.40 -4.93 -0.65
N ASP A 196 9.69 -3.81 -0.44
CA ASP A 196 9.67 -2.70 -1.41
C ASP A 196 11.03 -2.03 -1.57
N ILE A 197 11.81 -1.88 -0.50
CA ILE A 197 13.21 -1.40 -0.58
C ILE A 197 14.03 -2.30 -1.50
N GLU A 198 13.98 -3.61 -1.31
CA GLU A 198 14.78 -4.54 -2.12
C GLU A 198 14.31 -4.60 -3.59
N VAL A 199 12.99 -4.60 -3.83
CA VAL A 199 12.43 -4.52 -5.19
C VAL A 199 12.82 -3.20 -5.85
N THR A 200 12.69 -2.08 -5.16
CA THR A 200 13.06 -0.75 -5.67
C THR A 200 14.54 -0.68 -6.04
N LYS A 201 15.44 -1.18 -5.18
CA LYS A 201 16.87 -1.25 -5.47
C LYS A 201 17.16 -2.14 -6.69
N LYS A 202 16.51 -3.31 -6.77
CA LYS A 202 16.69 -4.23 -7.90
C LYS A 202 16.20 -3.61 -9.22
N ALA A 203 15.02 -3.00 -9.21
CA ALA A 203 14.45 -2.34 -10.36
C ALA A 203 15.24 -1.10 -10.82
N SER A 204 15.92 -0.41 -9.90
CA SER A 204 16.72 0.79 -10.24
C SER A 204 18.09 0.49 -10.84
N LYS A 205 18.57 -0.77 -10.87
CA LYS A 205 19.89 -1.13 -11.42
C LYS A 205 20.13 -0.63 -12.84
N PRO A 206 19.18 -0.75 -13.82
CA PRO A 206 19.40 -0.24 -15.17
C PRO A 206 19.57 1.28 -15.20
N LEU A 207 18.79 2.02 -14.37
CA LEU A 207 18.92 3.48 -14.25
C LEU A 207 20.30 3.87 -13.72
N VAL A 208 20.77 3.21 -12.67
CA VAL A 208 22.11 3.44 -12.09
C VAL A 208 23.20 3.14 -13.10
N ALA A 209 23.09 2.04 -13.85
CA ALA A 209 24.05 1.68 -14.90
C ALA A 209 24.12 2.76 -16.01
N GLU A 210 22.97 3.25 -16.48
CA GLU A 210 22.91 4.31 -17.49
C GLU A 210 23.50 5.63 -16.98
N LEU A 211 23.22 6.02 -15.73
CA LEU A 211 23.80 7.21 -15.11
C LEU A 211 25.31 7.13 -14.95
N LYS A 212 25.84 5.96 -14.57
CA LYS A 212 27.30 5.70 -14.50
C LYS A 212 27.95 5.77 -15.89
N LYS A 213 27.33 5.17 -16.88
CA LYS A 213 27.77 5.25 -18.29
C LYS A 213 27.86 6.69 -18.79
N ARG A 214 26.90 7.53 -18.39
CA ARG A 214 26.87 8.97 -18.71
C ARG A 214 27.77 9.83 -17.82
N LYS A 215 28.45 9.26 -16.85
CA LYS A 215 29.29 9.96 -15.84
C LYS A 215 28.51 11.02 -15.04
N LEU A 216 27.22 10.77 -14.82
CA LEU A 216 26.33 11.67 -14.07
C LEU A 216 26.30 11.37 -12.57
N ILE A 217 26.77 10.19 -12.17
CA ILE A 217 26.98 9.76 -10.77
C ILE A 217 28.33 9.04 -10.66
N THR A 218 28.87 8.95 -9.45
CA THR A 218 30.15 8.32 -9.18
C THR A 218 30.02 6.79 -9.02
N LYS A 219 31.17 6.06 -8.98
CA LYS A 219 31.15 4.61 -8.74
C LYS A 219 30.66 4.24 -7.33
N ASN A 220 30.75 5.17 -6.39
CA ASN A 220 30.39 4.95 -4.99
C ASN A 220 28.92 5.31 -4.68
N ASP A 221 28.21 5.88 -5.62
CA ASP A 221 26.76 6.11 -5.56
C ASP A 221 26.02 4.87 -6.12
#